data_0bc7d6cad3e67af1b9620a85816759a9
#
_entry.id   0bc7d6cad3e67af1b9620a85816759a9
#
_cell.length_a   1.000
_cell.length_b   1.000
_cell.length_c   1.000
_cell.angle_alpha   90.00
_cell.angle_beta   90.00
_cell.angle_gamma   90.00
#
_symmetry.space_group_name_H-M   'P 1'
#
loop_
_entity.id
_entity.type
_entity.pdbx_description
1 polymer ?
#
loop_
_entity_poly.entity_id
_entity_poly.type
_entity_poly.pdbx_seq_one_letter_code
_entity_poly.pdbx_strand_id
1 'polypeptide(L)'
;MSRPSRRSSPSRGLLVAVAAVFALSAAGCSDSSGSEEPEQTQNEPSAQDRLDEAHAVLGDAGSISLLLEGSDLPEDESAYVITAEGEGTTDPAAFDGTITAKLSGVQADVPTIAVDDELFVKLPFSPGFIAADPEELGVPDPARLFDSEVGVASLVQETDSAEFGEQRRAGQEVVQEVTGTLEGDLIVDLLNVGDRDSEFDVVYGLIEDEWEVRAVTLTGAFYPPATSTYTLTLDDYGEPVTVTAP
;
A
#
# COMPACT_ATOMS: atom_id res chain seq x y z
N MET A 1 46.23 -35.27 -25.76
CA MET A 1 45.76 -36.29 -26.73
C MET A 1 44.33 -35.89 -27.09
N SER A 2 44.14 -35.38 -28.09
CA SER A 2 43.79 -35.61 -29.51
C SER A 2 42.45 -34.96 -29.81
N ARG A 3 42.48 -33.90 -30.52
CA ARG A 3 41.46 -33.47 -31.54
C ARG A 3 41.38 -34.56 -32.63
N PRO A 4 40.44 -34.61 -33.55
CA PRO A 4 40.02 -33.57 -34.47
C PRO A 4 38.48 -33.57 -34.80
N SER A 5 37.88 -32.55 -35.33
CA SER A 5 37.89 -31.74 -36.53
C SER A 5 36.89 -32.15 -37.61
N ARG A 6 36.29 -31.13 -38.18
CA ARG A 6 35.82 -30.95 -39.59
C ARG A 6 34.41 -31.42 -39.95
N ARG A 7 33.65 -30.81 -40.83
CA ARG A 7 33.74 -29.75 -41.86
C ARG A 7 32.29 -29.39 -42.30
N SER A 8 31.98 -28.20 -42.55
CA SER A 8 31.90 -27.38 -43.76
C SER A 8 30.85 -27.80 -44.80
N SER A 9 29.90 -26.94 -45.05
CA SER A 9 29.74 -26.01 -46.21
C SER A 9 28.65 -26.39 -47.19
N PRO A 10 28.35 -25.59 -48.25
CA PRO A 10 27.11 -24.81 -48.39
C PRO A 10 26.41 -25.08 -49.72
N SER A 11 25.18 -24.55 -49.92
CA SER A 11 24.58 -24.45 -51.27
C SER A 11 23.54 -23.32 -51.22
N ARG A 12 23.72 -22.22 -51.77
CA ARG A 12 23.62 -21.66 -53.14
C ARG A 12 22.35 -21.98 -53.91
N GLY A 13 21.63 -20.89 -54.18
CA GLY A 13 20.95 -20.66 -55.46
C GLY A 13 19.44 -20.74 -55.39
N LEU A 14 18.65 -19.74 -55.66
CA LEU A 14 18.37 -19.30 -57.00
C LEU A 14 17.46 -18.05 -56.99
N LEU A 15 17.87 -17.03 -57.67
CA LEU A 15 17.11 -15.83 -58.06
C LEU A 15 16.07 -16.23 -59.13
N VAL A 16 14.83 -15.76 -58.99
CA VAL A 16 13.94 -15.52 -60.14
C VAL A 16 13.23 -14.19 -59.94
N ALA A 17 13.64 -13.25 -60.77
CA ALA A 17 12.95 -11.99 -61.00
C ALA A 17 11.91 -12.21 -62.09
N VAL A 18 10.68 -11.70 -61.88
CA VAL A 18 9.75 -11.45 -63.02
C VAL A 18 9.12 -10.09 -62.80
N ALA A 19 9.28 -9.27 -63.82
CA ALA A 19 8.86 -7.89 -63.92
C ALA A 19 7.42 -7.74 -64.43
N ALA A 20 6.83 -6.63 -63.97
CA ALA A 20 5.90 -5.71 -64.63
C ALA A 20 4.66 -6.25 -65.36
N VAL A 21 3.52 -5.64 -65.01
CA VAL A 21 2.67 -4.93 -65.97
C VAL A 21 1.79 -3.90 -65.24
N PHE A 22 1.87 -2.65 -65.77
CA PHE A 22 1.01 -1.51 -65.50
C PHE A 22 -0.44 -1.76 -65.99
N ALA A 23 -1.42 -1.31 -65.20
CA ALA A 23 -2.70 -0.88 -65.73
C ALA A 23 -3.27 0.25 -64.87
N LEU A 24 -3.23 1.45 -65.41
CA LEU A 24 -4.06 2.58 -64.97
C LEU A 24 -5.52 2.27 -65.31
N SER A 25 -6.40 2.49 -64.36
CA SER A 25 -7.80 2.79 -64.65
C SER A 25 -8.29 3.82 -63.61
N ALA A 26 -8.82 4.92 -64.18
CA ALA A 26 -9.27 6.07 -63.47
C ALA A 26 -10.70 5.91 -62.92
N ALA A 27 -11.00 6.74 -61.91
CA ALA A 27 -12.25 7.34 -61.53
C ALA A 27 -13.41 6.44 -61.07
N GLY A 28 -13.70 6.56 -59.81
CA GLY A 28 -14.98 6.22 -59.16
C GLY A 28 -15.07 6.89 -57.81
N CYS A 29 -15.63 8.12 -57.77
CA CYS A 29 -16.13 8.67 -56.54
C CYS A 29 -17.30 7.80 -56.07
N SER A 30 -17.17 7.18 -54.92
CA SER A 30 -18.30 6.68 -54.15
C SER A 30 -18.07 7.11 -52.72
N ASP A 31 -18.90 8.01 -52.32
CA ASP A 31 -19.19 8.36 -50.94
C ASP A 31 -19.53 7.07 -50.18
N SER A 32 -18.61 6.62 -49.40
CA SER A 32 -18.84 5.60 -48.40
C SER A 32 -18.38 6.18 -47.10
N SER A 33 -19.34 6.67 -46.32
CA SER A 33 -19.21 6.90 -44.89
C SER A 33 -18.72 5.65 -44.26
N GLY A 34 -17.41 5.46 -44.22
CA GLY A 34 -16.73 4.54 -43.33
C GLY A 34 -16.91 5.12 -41.94
N SER A 35 -17.80 4.52 -41.18
CA SER A 35 -17.74 4.62 -39.73
C SER A 35 -16.35 4.09 -39.34
N GLU A 36 -15.42 4.97 -39.08
CA GLU A 36 -14.26 4.67 -38.27
C GLU A 36 -14.85 4.29 -36.92
N GLU A 37 -14.89 2.98 -36.64
CA GLU A 37 -14.97 2.51 -35.26
C GLU A 37 -13.82 3.24 -34.55
N PRO A 38 -14.12 3.95 -33.42
CA PRO A 38 -13.07 4.53 -32.65
C PRO A 38 -12.19 3.34 -32.22
N GLU A 39 -10.94 3.33 -32.67
CA GLU A 39 -9.90 2.54 -32.01
C GLU A 39 -10.07 2.85 -30.52
N GLN A 40 -10.45 1.82 -29.78
CA GLN A 40 -10.41 1.86 -28.34
C GLN A 40 -8.94 2.08 -27.99
N THR A 41 -8.60 3.34 -27.78
CA THR A 41 -7.39 3.71 -27.04
C THR A 41 -7.57 2.95 -25.72
N GLN A 42 -6.80 1.89 -25.51
CA GLN A 42 -6.66 1.30 -24.18
C GLN A 42 -6.07 2.44 -23.36
N ASN A 43 -6.92 3.12 -22.60
CA ASN A 43 -6.45 4.07 -21.61
C ASN A 43 -5.58 3.26 -20.66
N GLU A 44 -4.33 3.65 -20.52
CA GLU A 44 -3.50 3.14 -19.43
C GLU A 44 -4.23 3.43 -18.13
N PRO A 45 -4.25 2.48 -17.18
CA PRO A 45 -4.92 2.66 -15.91
C PRO A 45 -4.44 3.94 -15.22
N SER A 46 -5.35 4.68 -14.63
CA SER A 46 -5.03 5.86 -13.83
C SER A 46 -4.43 5.47 -12.47
N ALA A 47 -3.86 6.43 -11.75
CA ALA A 47 -3.40 6.20 -10.39
C ALA A 47 -4.56 5.77 -9.47
N GLN A 48 -5.76 6.31 -9.67
CA GLN A 48 -6.96 5.88 -8.94
C GLN A 48 -7.33 4.43 -9.25
N ASP A 49 -7.31 4.01 -10.52
CA ASP A 49 -7.59 2.61 -10.87
C ASP A 49 -6.62 1.66 -10.16
N ARG A 50 -5.35 2.09 -9.94
CA ARG A 50 -4.35 1.30 -9.21
C ARG A 50 -4.60 1.28 -7.70
N LEU A 51 -5.06 2.37 -7.13
CA LEU A 51 -5.49 2.39 -5.74
C LEU A 51 -6.72 1.50 -5.52
N ASP A 52 -7.65 1.47 -6.44
CA ASP A 52 -8.84 0.59 -6.37
C ASP A 52 -8.43 -0.90 -6.41
N GLU A 53 -7.44 -1.25 -7.25
CA GLU A 53 -6.87 -2.60 -7.28
C GLU A 53 -6.14 -2.92 -5.95
N ALA A 54 -5.31 -1.99 -5.46
CA ALA A 54 -4.58 -2.15 -4.22
C ALA A 54 -5.50 -2.27 -2.99
N HIS A 55 -6.60 -1.50 -2.96
CA HIS A 55 -7.64 -1.62 -1.94
C HIS A 55 -8.23 -3.04 -1.92
N ALA A 56 -8.56 -3.60 -3.08
CA ALA A 56 -9.11 -4.95 -3.17
C ALA A 56 -8.11 -6.01 -2.68
N VAL A 57 -6.83 -5.90 -3.09
CA VAL A 57 -5.76 -6.82 -2.64
C VAL A 57 -5.58 -6.76 -1.13
N LEU A 58 -5.55 -5.56 -0.55
CA LEU A 58 -5.38 -5.35 0.89
C LEU A 58 -6.59 -5.87 1.68
N GLY A 59 -7.81 -5.63 1.18
CA GLY A 59 -9.05 -6.12 1.81
C GLY A 59 -9.16 -7.65 1.81
N ASP A 60 -8.68 -8.31 0.75
CA ASP A 60 -8.71 -9.77 0.59
C ASP A 60 -7.50 -10.49 1.21
N ALA A 61 -6.56 -9.76 1.82
CA ALA A 61 -5.30 -10.32 2.32
C ALA A 61 -5.49 -11.39 3.41
N GLY A 62 -6.55 -11.31 4.21
CA GLY A 62 -6.84 -12.21 5.33
C GLY A 62 -5.92 -11.99 6.54
N SER A 63 -4.64 -11.73 6.32
CA SER A 63 -3.64 -11.40 7.36
C SER A 63 -2.50 -10.59 6.77
N ILE A 64 -1.83 -9.80 7.61
CA ILE A 64 -0.74 -8.91 7.22
C ILE A 64 0.20 -8.72 8.42
N SER A 65 1.51 -8.59 8.17
CA SER A 65 2.45 -8.00 9.11
C SER A 65 2.53 -6.49 8.91
N LEU A 66 2.61 -5.73 10.00
CA LEU A 66 2.62 -4.27 9.98
C LEU A 66 3.76 -3.72 10.84
N LEU A 67 4.51 -2.77 10.30
CA LEU A 67 5.42 -1.90 11.03
C LEU A 67 5.00 -0.44 10.81
N LEU A 68 4.61 0.24 11.87
CA LEU A 68 4.36 1.67 11.90
C LEU A 68 5.55 2.37 12.56
N GLU A 69 6.06 3.43 11.94
CA GLU A 69 7.14 4.26 12.44
C GLU A 69 6.77 5.74 12.39
N GLY A 70 6.86 6.42 13.51
CA GLY A 70 6.67 7.88 13.60
C GLY A 70 7.98 8.64 13.47
N SER A 71 7.98 9.72 12.73
CA SER A 71 9.11 10.66 12.60
C SER A 71 8.64 12.11 12.73
N ASP A 72 9.57 13.00 13.03
CA ASP A 72 9.29 14.42 13.29
C ASP A 72 8.25 14.63 14.41
N LEU A 73 8.24 13.72 15.40
CA LEU A 73 7.33 13.78 16.54
C LEU A 73 7.74 14.88 17.51
N PRO A 74 6.79 15.71 18.02
CA PRO A 74 7.13 16.83 18.90
C PRO A 74 7.60 16.35 20.27
N GLU A 75 8.73 16.90 20.73
CA GLU A 75 9.33 16.52 22.02
C GLU A 75 8.49 16.94 23.23
N ASP A 76 7.69 17.98 23.10
CA ASP A 76 6.84 18.57 24.15
C ASP A 76 5.50 17.85 24.30
N GLU A 77 5.10 16.99 23.35
CA GLU A 77 3.93 16.15 23.53
C GLU A 77 4.16 15.07 24.61
N SER A 78 3.12 14.85 25.42
CA SER A 78 3.18 13.95 26.56
C SER A 78 2.91 12.48 26.21
N ALA A 79 2.23 12.22 25.09
CA ALA A 79 1.85 10.90 24.65
C ALA A 79 1.77 10.81 23.12
N TYR A 80 2.45 9.82 22.56
CA TYR A 80 2.34 9.44 21.13
C TYR A 80 2.92 8.04 20.90
N VAL A 81 2.51 7.41 19.82
CA VAL A 81 3.11 6.17 19.33
C VAL A 81 4.40 6.52 18.59
N ILE A 82 5.48 5.80 18.89
CA ILE A 82 6.78 5.93 18.21
C ILE A 82 6.88 4.85 17.14
N THR A 83 6.61 3.59 17.51
CA THR A 83 6.52 2.46 16.60
C THR A 83 5.42 1.52 17.03
N ALA A 84 4.85 0.78 16.08
CA ALA A 84 4.04 -0.40 16.36
C ALA A 84 4.45 -1.50 15.37
N GLU A 85 4.81 -2.67 15.88
CA GLU A 85 5.22 -3.82 15.08
C GLU A 85 4.41 -5.04 15.50
N GLY A 86 3.85 -5.76 14.55
CA GLY A 86 3.07 -6.94 14.82
C GLY A 86 2.39 -7.49 13.58
N GLU A 87 1.59 -8.52 13.80
CA GLU A 87 0.80 -9.19 12.78
C GLU A 87 -0.68 -9.16 13.15
N GLY A 88 -1.53 -9.24 12.16
CA GLY A 88 -2.97 -9.21 12.39
C GLY A 88 -3.79 -9.88 11.30
N THR A 89 -5.06 -10.08 11.58
CA THR A 89 -6.07 -10.58 10.64
C THR A 89 -7.01 -9.47 10.22
N THR A 90 -7.58 -9.56 9.01
CA THR A 90 -8.46 -8.53 8.45
C THR A 90 -9.94 -8.79 8.70
N ASP A 91 -10.35 -10.05 8.80
CA ASP A 91 -11.74 -10.46 9.04
C ASP A 91 -11.80 -11.80 9.82
N PRO A 92 -12.11 -11.79 11.12
CA PRO A 92 -12.29 -10.59 11.97
C PRO A 92 -10.96 -9.87 12.21
N ALA A 93 -11.04 -8.55 12.38
CA ALA A 93 -9.87 -7.73 12.65
C ALA A 93 -9.24 -8.08 14.00
N ALA A 94 -7.94 -8.33 14.04
CA ALA A 94 -7.19 -8.63 15.25
C ALA A 94 -5.73 -8.21 15.10
N PHE A 95 -5.03 -8.02 16.20
CA PHE A 95 -3.62 -7.62 16.25
C PHE A 95 -2.89 -8.32 17.40
N ASP A 96 -1.69 -8.80 17.15
CA ASP A 96 -0.71 -9.25 18.17
C ASP A 96 0.64 -8.62 17.86
N GLY A 97 1.18 -7.84 18.79
CA GLY A 97 2.43 -7.14 18.55
C GLY A 97 2.94 -6.36 19.75
N THR A 98 3.84 -5.43 19.45
CA THR A 98 4.42 -4.52 20.44
C THR A 98 4.29 -3.08 19.96
N ILE A 99 3.78 -2.23 20.83
CA ILE A 99 3.67 -0.78 20.60
C ILE A 99 4.72 -0.09 21.47
N THR A 100 5.65 0.63 20.86
CA THR A 100 6.54 1.55 21.56
C THR A 100 5.90 2.93 21.58
N ALA A 101 5.59 3.42 22.75
CA ALA A 101 4.93 4.71 22.92
C ALA A 101 5.63 5.59 23.96
N LYS A 102 5.50 6.89 23.80
CA LYS A 102 5.77 7.86 24.87
C LYS A 102 4.48 8.05 25.66
N LEU A 103 4.52 7.81 26.95
CA LEU A 103 3.39 7.94 27.86
C LEU A 103 3.80 8.80 29.04
N SER A 104 3.17 9.96 29.23
CA SER A 104 3.54 10.93 30.26
C SER A 104 5.03 11.29 30.26
N GLY A 105 5.61 11.40 29.06
CA GLY A 105 7.03 11.73 28.86
C GLY A 105 8.01 10.57 29.02
N VAL A 106 7.55 9.36 29.29
CA VAL A 106 8.38 8.15 29.41
C VAL A 106 8.10 7.21 28.24
N GLN A 107 9.15 6.76 27.56
CA GLN A 107 9.03 5.74 26.52
C GLN A 107 8.93 4.36 27.15
N ALA A 108 8.01 3.55 26.61
CA ALA A 108 7.82 2.17 27.02
C ALA A 108 7.43 1.30 25.81
N ASP A 109 7.90 0.05 25.84
CA ASP A 109 7.46 -1.01 24.94
C ASP A 109 6.31 -1.74 25.62
N VAL A 110 5.17 -1.82 24.94
CA VAL A 110 3.93 -2.37 25.45
C VAL A 110 3.49 -3.52 24.54
N PRO A 111 3.78 -4.78 24.90
CA PRO A 111 3.14 -5.92 24.23
C PRO A 111 1.63 -5.80 24.30
N THR A 112 0.97 -5.93 23.15
CA THR A 112 -0.43 -5.60 22.94
C THR A 112 -1.09 -6.66 22.09
N ILE A 113 -2.27 -7.13 22.54
CA ILE A 113 -3.14 -8.03 21.79
C ILE A 113 -4.52 -7.38 21.72
N ALA A 114 -5.05 -7.25 20.52
CA ALA A 114 -6.43 -6.79 20.31
C ALA A 114 -7.18 -7.85 19.52
N VAL A 115 -8.22 -8.40 20.09
CA VAL A 115 -9.00 -9.52 19.53
C VAL A 115 -10.38 -9.55 20.16
N ASP A 116 -11.42 -9.89 19.37
CA ASP A 116 -12.81 -10.00 19.82
C ASP A 116 -13.32 -8.71 20.51
N ASP A 117 -12.96 -7.53 19.98
CA ASP A 117 -13.26 -6.20 20.54
C ASP A 117 -12.68 -5.96 21.97
N GLU A 118 -11.71 -6.75 22.38
CA GLU A 118 -10.99 -6.58 23.63
C GLU A 118 -9.52 -6.25 23.40
N LEU A 119 -9.02 -5.26 24.12
CA LEU A 119 -7.61 -4.86 24.12
C LEU A 119 -6.93 -5.40 25.38
N PHE A 120 -5.83 -6.10 25.20
CA PHE A 120 -4.96 -6.60 26.26
C PHE A 120 -3.58 -5.97 26.13
N VAL A 121 -3.09 -5.38 27.21
CA VAL A 121 -1.75 -4.77 27.24
C VAL A 121 -0.92 -5.33 28.38
N LYS A 122 0.37 -5.45 28.16
CA LYS A 122 1.30 -5.84 29.21
C LYS A 122 2.17 -4.64 29.58
N LEU A 123 1.79 -3.97 30.67
CA LEU A 123 2.52 -2.82 31.17
C LEU A 123 3.87 -3.20 31.76
N PRO A 124 4.88 -2.30 31.74
CA PRO A 124 6.14 -2.49 32.48
C PRO A 124 5.85 -2.82 33.95
N PHE A 125 6.49 -3.86 34.45
CA PHE A 125 6.32 -4.39 35.82
C PHE A 125 4.99 -5.13 36.10
N SER A 126 4.10 -5.27 35.10
CA SER A 126 2.95 -6.16 35.22
C SER A 126 3.36 -7.63 35.14
N PRO A 127 2.79 -8.52 35.95
CA PRO A 127 3.08 -9.96 35.86
C PRO A 127 2.51 -10.63 34.61
N GLY A 128 1.55 -10.00 33.93
CA GLY A 128 0.87 -10.52 32.73
C GLY A 128 0.11 -9.44 32.02
N PHE A 129 -0.64 -9.85 31.01
CA PHE A 129 -1.57 -8.97 30.30
C PHE A 129 -2.72 -8.56 31.19
N ILE A 130 -3.23 -7.38 30.99
CA ILE A 130 -4.44 -6.84 31.61
C ILE A 130 -5.37 -6.35 30.50
N ALA A 131 -6.67 -6.53 30.67
CA ALA A 131 -7.63 -5.89 29.79
C ALA A 131 -7.58 -4.38 29.98
N ALA A 132 -7.67 -3.65 28.89
CA ALA A 132 -7.64 -2.21 28.84
C ALA A 132 -8.74 -1.69 27.92
N ASP A 133 -9.19 -0.48 28.15
CA ASP A 133 -10.13 0.21 27.28
C ASP A 133 -9.33 1.24 26.43
N PRO A 134 -9.32 1.10 25.10
CA PRO A 134 -8.63 2.05 24.22
C PRO A 134 -9.11 3.49 24.42
N GLU A 135 -10.42 3.70 24.65
CA GLU A 135 -10.98 5.05 24.85
C GLU A 135 -10.50 5.66 26.17
N GLU A 136 -10.42 4.87 27.25
CA GLU A 136 -9.88 5.34 28.52
C GLU A 136 -8.40 5.66 28.47
N LEU A 137 -7.65 4.95 27.61
CA LEU A 137 -6.22 5.20 27.39
C LEU A 137 -5.96 6.36 26.42
N GLY A 138 -6.98 6.78 25.65
CA GLY A 138 -6.84 7.79 24.61
C GLY A 138 -5.94 7.34 23.44
N VAL A 139 -5.91 6.04 23.17
CA VAL A 139 -5.17 5.43 22.06
C VAL A 139 -6.14 4.76 21.08
N PRO A 140 -5.78 4.61 19.81
CA PRO A 140 -6.58 3.82 18.88
C PRO A 140 -6.51 2.34 19.25
N ASP A 141 -7.58 1.59 18.93
CA ASP A 141 -7.52 0.15 18.91
C ASP A 141 -6.64 -0.31 17.72
N PRO A 142 -5.51 -1.01 17.97
CA PRO A 142 -4.60 -1.39 16.89
C PRO A 142 -5.22 -2.42 15.92
N ALA A 143 -6.21 -3.21 16.33
CA ALA A 143 -6.93 -4.12 15.43
C ALA A 143 -7.64 -3.37 14.31
N ARG A 144 -8.09 -2.13 14.54
CA ARG A 144 -8.75 -1.31 13.52
C ARG A 144 -7.87 -1.03 12.31
N LEU A 145 -6.54 -1.01 12.46
CA LEU A 145 -5.62 -0.83 11.32
C LEU A 145 -5.75 -1.96 10.30
N PHE A 146 -6.12 -3.14 10.76
CA PHE A 146 -6.25 -4.35 9.94
C PHE A 146 -7.66 -4.55 9.36
N ASP A 147 -8.65 -3.86 9.89
CA ASP A 147 -10.03 -3.99 9.43
C ASP A 147 -10.17 -3.63 7.95
N SER A 148 -10.80 -4.53 7.18
CA SER A 148 -10.93 -4.41 5.73
C SER A 148 -11.84 -3.25 5.28
N GLU A 149 -12.73 -2.75 6.15
CA GLU A 149 -13.68 -1.68 5.82
C GLU A 149 -13.23 -0.30 6.34
N VAL A 150 -12.61 -0.26 7.53
CA VAL A 150 -12.27 1.00 8.22
C VAL A 150 -10.79 1.15 8.53
N GLY A 151 -9.95 0.17 8.18
CA GLY A 151 -8.52 0.15 8.44
C GLY A 151 -7.68 0.88 7.38
N VAL A 152 -6.44 0.44 7.20
CA VAL A 152 -5.54 0.99 6.18
C VAL A 152 -6.15 0.88 4.78
N ALA A 153 -6.99 -0.12 4.52
CA ALA A 153 -7.70 -0.29 3.26
C ALA A 153 -8.60 0.91 2.94
N SER A 154 -9.29 1.49 3.95
CA SER A 154 -10.12 2.67 3.74
C SER A 154 -9.31 3.90 3.32
N LEU A 155 -8.09 4.07 3.82
CA LEU A 155 -7.21 5.17 3.40
C LEU A 155 -6.91 5.10 1.90
N VAL A 156 -6.67 3.89 1.38
CA VAL A 156 -6.39 3.67 -0.04
C VAL A 156 -7.60 4.04 -0.90
N GLN A 157 -8.81 3.68 -0.45
CA GLN A 157 -10.06 3.94 -1.17
C GLN A 157 -10.46 5.42 -1.15
N GLU A 158 -10.28 6.09 -0.01
CA GLU A 158 -10.74 7.48 0.22
C GLU A 158 -9.66 8.53 -0.16
N THR A 159 -8.64 8.10 -0.92
CA THR A 159 -7.57 9.01 -1.36
C THR A 159 -8.06 9.92 -2.47
N ASP A 160 -7.96 11.22 -2.24
CA ASP A 160 -8.23 12.26 -3.22
C ASP A 160 -6.99 12.62 -4.05
N SER A 161 -7.22 13.14 -5.26
CA SER A 161 -6.16 13.69 -6.14
C SER A 161 -5.02 12.71 -6.41
N ALA A 162 -5.33 11.41 -6.60
CA ALA A 162 -4.33 10.38 -6.84
C ALA A 162 -3.53 10.64 -8.12
N GLU A 163 -2.20 10.67 -8.01
CA GLU A 163 -1.25 10.85 -9.11
C GLU A 163 -0.10 9.84 -9.00
N PHE A 164 0.40 9.36 -10.15
CA PHE A 164 1.62 8.53 -10.15
C PHE A 164 2.84 9.37 -9.74
N GLY A 165 3.57 8.88 -8.77
CA GLY A 165 4.88 9.36 -8.39
C GLY A 165 6.00 8.64 -9.11
N GLU A 166 7.18 8.61 -8.51
CA GLU A 166 8.36 7.94 -9.05
C GLU A 166 8.34 6.44 -8.75
N GLN A 167 8.99 5.65 -9.61
CA GLN A 167 9.33 4.28 -9.24
C GLN A 167 10.57 4.29 -8.37
N ARG A 168 10.53 3.57 -7.26
CA ARG A 168 11.69 3.42 -6.39
C ARG A 168 11.87 2.00 -5.90
N ARG A 169 13.06 1.73 -5.38
CA ARG A 169 13.35 0.44 -4.77
C ARG A 169 13.03 0.47 -3.28
N ALA A 170 12.17 -0.47 -2.84
CA ALA A 170 11.90 -0.75 -1.43
C ALA A 170 12.47 -2.15 -1.12
N GLY A 171 13.61 -2.21 -0.41
CA GLY A 171 14.29 -3.48 -0.19
C GLY A 171 14.78 -4.12 -1.50
N GLN A 172 14.26 -5.29 -1.82
CA GLN A 172 14.57 -6.02 -3.07
C GLN A 172 13.54 -5.77 -4.18
N GLU A 173 12.42 -5.17 -3.87
CA GLU A 173 11.29 -4.93 -4.76
C GLU A 173 11.35 -3.55 -5.41
N VAL A 174 10.62 -3.38 -6.50
CA VAL A 174 10.37 -2.09 -7.13
C VAL A 174 8.93 -1.72 -6.85
N VAL A 175 8.73 -0.55 -6.28
CA VAL A 175 7.40 -0.03 -6.01
C VAL A 175 7.10 1.17 -6.90
N GLN A 176 5.89 1.26 -7.39
CA GLN A 176 5.33 2.45 -8.01
C GLN A 176 4.75 3.32 -6.90
N GLU A 177 5.21 4.55 -6.78
CA GLU A 177 4.58 5.50 -5.88
C GLU A 177 3.27 6.02 -6.47
N VAL A 178 2.28 6.16 -5.61
CA VAL A 178 1.06 6.92 -5.85
C VAL A 178 0.93 7.94 -4.72
N THR A 179 0.77 9.19 -5.08
CA THR A 179 0.60 10.31 -4.14
C THR A 179 -0.84 10.78 -4.16
N GLY A 180 -1.31 11.33 -3.05
CA GLY A 180 -2.65 11.91 -2.94
C GLY A 180 -2.81 12.65 -1.62
N THR A 181 -4.05 12.96 -1.28
CA THR A 181 -4.43 13.59 -0.02
C THR A 181 -5.58 12.86 0.65
N LEU A 182 -5.66 12.99 1.97
CA LEU A 182 -6.68 12.40 2.82
C LEU A 182 -7.28 13.47 3.74
N GLU A 183 -8.58 13.44 3.93
CA GLU A 183 -9.25 14.31 4.88
C GLU A 183 -8.86 13.95 6.33
N GLY A 184 -8.69 14.98 7.17
CA GLY A 184 -8.29 14.81 8.57
C GLY A 184 -9.28 13.99 9.40
N ASP A 185 -10.56 14.06 9.09
CA ASP A 185 -11.59 13.24 9.74
C ASP A 185 -11.26 11.74 9.65
N LEU A 186 -10.84 11.27 8.47
CA LEU A 186 -10.49 9.87 8.22
C LEU A 186 -9.29 9.43 9.08
N ILE A 187 -8.27 10.29 9.13
CA ILE A 187 -7.07 10.03 9.94
C ILE A 187 -7.40 9.99 11.43
N VAL A 188 -8.21 10.93 11.91
CA VAL A 188 -8.60 10.97 13.34
C VAL A 188 -9.51 9.80 13.69
N ASP A 189 -10.39 9.40 12.81
CA ASP A 189 -11.28 8.25 13.05
C ASP A 189 -10.50 6.93 13.12
N LEU A 190 -9.40 6.80 12.36
CA LEU A 190 -8.56 5.60 12.36
C LEU A 190 -7.54 5.61 13.50
N LEU A 191 -6.82 6.72 13.69
CA LEU A 191 -5.65 6.78 14.57
C LEU A 191 -5.93 7.48 15.91
N ASN A 192 -7.13 8.04 16.11
CA ASN A 192 -7.52 8.83 17.28
C ASN A 192 -6.55 9.99 17.59
N VAL A 193 -5.84 10.49 16.56
CA VAL A 193 -4.88 11.58 16.65
C VAL A 193 -4.91 12.39 15.35
N GLY A 194 -4.70 13.71 15.45
CA GLY A 194 -4.67 14.61 14.30
C GLY A 194 -5.69 15.75 14.40
N ASP A 195 -5.63 16.63 13.43
CA ASP A 195 -6.56 17.73 13.25
C ASP A 195 -7.59 17.37 12.18
N ARG A 196 -8.87 17.25 12.58
CA ARG A 196 -9.99 16.89 11.70
C ARG A 196 -10.22 17.87 10.55
N ASP A 197 -9.89 19.13 10.77
CA ASP A 197 -10.09 20.20 9.77
C ASP A 197 -8.88 20.35 8.82
N SER A 198 -7.85 19.52 8.99
CA SER A 198 -6.63 19.52 8.16
C SER A 198 -6.70 18.46 7.05
N GLU A 199 -5.88 18.64 6.02
CA GLU A 199 -5.60 17.68 4.98
C GLU A 199 -4.24 17.03 5.26
N PHE A 200 -4.10 15.75 4.97
CA PHE A 200 -2.87 14.99 5.13
C PHE A 200 -2.36 14.55 3.76
N ASP A 201 -1.07 14.75 3.52
CA ASP A 201 -0.41 14.19 2.34
C ASP A 201 -0.21 12.68 2.54
N VAL A 202 -0.50 11.91 1.50
CA VAL A 202 -0.27 10.46 1.51
C VAL A 202 0.59 10.03 0.31
N VAL A 203 1.50 9.09 0.57
CA VAL A 203 2.29 8.41 -0.47
C VAL A 203 2.19 6.91 -0.25
N TYR A 204 1.66 6.21 -1.23
CA TYR A 204 1.63 4.76 -1.30
C TYR A 204 2.81 4.23 -2.12
N GLY A 205 3.43 3.14 -1.68
CA GLY A 205 4.35 2.34 -2.47
C GLY A 205 3.68 1.04 -2.85
N LEU A 206 3.31 0.88 -4.12
CA LEU A 206 2.62 -0.30 -4.64
C LEU A 206 3.60 -1.21 -5.37
N ILE A 207 3.57 -2.52 -5.09
CA ILE A 207 4.34 -3.51 -5.87
C ILE A 207 3.72 -3.64 -7.25
N GLU A 208 4.52 -3.42 -8.30
CA GLU A 208 4.04 -3.14 -9.66
C GLU A 208 3.17 -4.26 -10.27
N ASP A 209 3.49 -5.52 -10.02
CA ASP A 209 2.78 -6.65 -10.64
C ASP A 209 1.65 -7.22 -9.76
N GLU A 210 1.69 -6.99 -8.47
CA GLU A 210 0.80 -7.60 -7.47
C GLU A 210 -0.17 -6.58 -6.86
N TRP A 211 0.14 -5.29 -7.00
CA TRP A 211 -0.59 -4.14 -6.43
C TRP A 211 -0.76 -4.20 -4.92
N GLU A 212 0.09 -4.99 -4.25
CA GLU A 212 0.19 -4.95 -2.81
C GLU A 212 0.70 -3.59 -2.34
N VAL A 213 0.08 -3.07 -1.29
CA VAL A 213 0.55 -1.86 -0.61
C VAL A 213 1.76 -2.23 0.24
N ARG A 214 2.96 -1.89 -0.19
CA ARG A 214 4.17 -2.14 0.58
C ARG A 214 4.45 -1.08 1.63
N ALA A 215 4.09 0.16 1.35
CA ALA A 215 4.28 1.28 2.27
C ALA A 215 3.16 2.30 2.14
N VAL A 216 2.79 2.92 3.26
CA VAL A 216 1.93 4.10 3.32
C VAL A 216 2.64 5.14 4.16
N THR A 217 2.93 6.30 3.59
CA THR A 217 3.52 7.44 4.33
C THR A 217 2.49 8.54 4.44
N LEU A 218 2.15 8.90 5.65
CA LEU A 218 1.19 9.95 5.99
C LEU A 218 1.95 11.13 6.60
N THR A 219 1.78 12.32 6.06
CA THR A 219 2.40 13.54 6.58
C THR A 219 1.35 14.61 6.81
N GLY A 220 1.30 15.16 8.03
CA GLY A 220 0.30 16.16 8.36
C GLY A 220 0.30 16.60 9.81
N ALA A 221 -0.78 17.24 10.21
CA ALA A 221 -0.96 17.83 11.54
C ALA A 221 -1.46 16.78 12.57
N PHE A 222 -0.66 15.74 12.81
CA PHE A 222 -0.98 14.75 13.86
C PHE A 222 -0.96 15.38 15.26
N TYR A 223 -0.05 16.31 15.49
CA TYR A 223 0.14 17.00 16.79
C TYR A 223 0.28 18.51 16.55
N PRO A 224 -0.80 19.24 16.29
CA PRO A 224 -0.74 20.67 15.98
C PRO A 224 -0.06 21.50 17.07
N PRO A 225 0.78 22.48 16.74
CA PRO A 225 1.04 23.02 15.39
C PRO A 225 2.17 22.30 14.61
N ALA A 226 2.68 21.17 15.11
CA ALA A 226 3.75 20.43 14.46
C ALA A 226 3.19 19.62 13.28
N THR A 227 4.01 19.48 12.24
CA THR A 227 3.83 18.50 11.18
C THR A 227 4.67 17.27 11.53
N SER A 228 4.06 16.11 11.53
CA SER A 228 4.72 14.83 11.78
C SER A 228 4.45 13.86 10.65
N THR A 229 5.22 12.79 10.59
CA THR A 229 5.07 11.75 9.57
C THR A 229 4.94 10.39 10.23
N TYR A 230 4.00 9.59 9.77
CA TYR A 230 3.90 8.17 10.08
C TYR A 230 4.08 7.37 8.81
N THR A 231 4.93 6.36 8.87
CA THR A 231 5.13 5.40 7.79
C THR A 231 4.69 4.02 8.25
N LEU A 232 3.79 3.40 7.50
CA LEU A 232 3.40 2.01 7.67
C LEU A 232 4.13 1.20 6.60
N THR A 233 4.75 0.10 6.99
CA THR A 233 5.23 -0.94 6.08
C THR A 233 4.37 -2.16 6.27
N LEU A 234 3.86 -2.72 5.16
CA LEU A 234 3.00 -3.90 5.14
C LEU A 234 3.72 -5.03 4.42
N ASP A 235 3.67 -6.22 5.01
CA ASP A 235 4.37 -7.40 4.51
C ASP A 235 3.57 -8.68 4.82
N ASP A 236 4.08 -9.83 4.38
CA ASP A 236 3.57 -11.16 4.73
C ASP A 236 2.07 -11.35 4.47
N TYR A 237 1.58 -10.80 3.34
CA TYR A 237 0.17 -10.90 2.92
C TYR A 237 -0.28 -12.36 2.85
N GLY A 238 -1.36 -12.69 3.56
CA GLY A 238 -1.96 -14.02 3.57
C GLY A 238 -1.15 -15.10 4.29
N GLU A 239 -0.04 -14.78 4.96
CA GLU A 239 0.67 -15.73 5.82
C GLU A 239 -0.23 -16.11 7.02
N PRO A 240 -0.30 -17.41 7.38
CA PRO A 240 -1.23 -17.85 8.42
C PRO A 240 -0.95 -17.22 9.80
N VAL A 241 -1.81 -16.36 10.27
CA VAL A 241 -1.76 -15.70 11.57
C VAL A 241 -2.93 -16.21 12.44
N THR A 242 -2.67 -16.37 13.75
CA THR A 242 -3.72 -16.69 14.72
C THR A 242 -3.53 -15.83 15.97
N VAL A 243 -4.40 -14.86 16.14
CA VAL A 243 -4.43 -14.01 17.34
C VAL A 243 -5.39 -14.59 18.35
N THR A 244 -4.96 -14.73 19.60
CA THR A 244 -5.79 -15.26 20.69
C THR A 244 -5.64 -14.42 21.94
N ALA A 245 -6.71 -14.28 22.71
CA ALA A 245 -6.65 -13.65 24.03
C ALA A 245 -5.66 -14.36 24.95
N PRO A 246 -4.90 -13.62 25.80
CA PRO A 246 -3.80 -14.15 26.62
C PRO A 246 -4.28 -14.94 27.84
#